data_ca35e116f5a5b14ac479ff61d1f9d3da
#
_entry.id   ca35e116f5a5b14ac479ff61d1f9d3da
#
_cell.length_a   1.000
_cell.length_b   1.000
_cell.length_c   1.000
_cell.angle_alpha   90.00
_cell.angle_beta   90.00
_cell.angle_gamma   90.00
#
_symmetry.space_group_name_H-M   'P 1'
#
loop_
_entity.id
_entity.type
_entity.pdbx_description
1 polymer ?
#
loop_
_entity_poly.entity_id
_entity_poly.type
_entity_poly.pdbx_seq_one_letter_code
_entity_poly.pdbx_strand_id
1 'polypeptide(L)'
;MKKELNFSKNIYIILLVILSLGVLIQIARSQYVLQFKHNKDLLEQREALLANVKENPPKEISGTNYCVVYKGSDDYSMRLKNNASRTLQYMQKHTTEINIDEQAPRFSDCGVLIVAYNSLEQLGDINQIDQYVNKGGHILFMSSLNIDPEFQVIYRKMGIAAFGELHELQGIALMSNVLIGEKELRVDEEFMSNSTMSVELDHKSQVLATTTDGTPLLWKRAYGKGTFMVFNGSMFQEKINRGFFAGALSLLEPQFIYPIFNSKIFFIDDFPAPISKGVVPAIYREYKRDTPSFYQQIWWPDMLKAAKKYAVKYTAVIIQSYHDEVLPPFENPIDEDRFGLISYGREVIKSGGEIGIHGYNHQSLVVNKAVSDSFGYNAWKNADVMAESIKEVLSFTSDAFPKYSLLSYVPPSNVLDEEGRKALKKGWPNLTVISSLYGEDASGMAYVQEYEIAKDGIIEMPRVTSGYMEDSFEHWAEANAMTGLGVYSHFVHPDDVLSSARSKNQTWEKLYEGFTDKLKRLKKTYPWVRPMTSTEAALDMGVALTSQLTVTETDNRIEGEISNYRSNLYYVLRSDKKIGKQVNCSVQKIDANTFLVEVYNSKFTIELGG
;
A
#
# COMPACT_ATOMS: atom_id res chain seq x y z
N MET A 1 75.87 20.60 13.05
CA MET A 1 75.01 19.95 14.07
C MET A 1 74.06 18.97 13.36
N LYS A 2 74.36 17.69 13.36
CA LYS A 2 73.42 16.65 12.90
C LYS A 2 72.39 16.45 14.00
N LYS A 3 71.12 16.76 13.75
CA LYS A 3 69.99 16.36 14.59
C LYS A 3 69.88 14.82 14.50
N GLU A 4 70.36 14.12 15.51
CA GLU A 4 70.04 12.72 15.68
C GLU A 4 68.50 12.59 15.81
N LEU A 5 67.90 11.97 14.84
CA LEU A 5 66.51 11.58 14.89
C LEU A 5 66.33 10.58 16.05
N ASN A 6 65.68 11.00 17.12
CA ASN A 6 65.41 10.18 18.29
C ASN A 6 64.38 9.12 17.90
N PHE A 7 64.85 8.02 17.29
CA PHE A 7 64.08 7.00 16.58
C PHE A 7 63.09 6.33 17.55
N SER A 8 63.43 6.13 18.78
CA SER A 8 62.57 5.55 19.81
C SER A 8 61.38 6.47 20.18
N LYS A 9 61.60 7.77 20.27
CA LYS A 9 60.56 8.74 20.58
C LYS A 9 59.50 8.82 19.47
N ASN A 10 59.89 8.73 18.23
CA ASN A 10 59.00 8.73 17.09
C ASN A 10 58.17 7.43 17.01
N ILE A 11 58.75 6.28 17.37
CA ILE A 11 58.02 5.00 17.44
C ILE A 11 56.92 5.08 18.51
N TYR A 12 57.22 5.60 19.71
CA TYR A 12 56.20 5.76 20.76
C TYR A 12 55.06 6.72 20.35
N ILE A 13 55.38 7.80 19.62
CA ILE A 13 54.37 8.71 19.09
C ILE A 13 53.48 7.99 18.07
N ILE A 14 54.03 7.22 17.16
CA ILE A 14 53.29 6.44 16.16
C ILE A 14 52.39 5.41 16.82
N LEU A 15 52.90 4.66 17.81
CA LEU A 15 52.13 3.70 18.58
C LEU A 15 50.99 4.36 19.34
N LEU A 16 51.21 5.52 19.94
CA LEU A 16 50.18 6.29 20.64
C LEU A 16 49.07 6.78 19.67
N VAL A 17 49.48 7.22 18.48
CA VAL A 17 48.50 7.64 17.44
C VAL A 17 47.69 6.44 16.96
N ILE A 18 48.31 5.29 16.72
CA ILE A 18 47.60 4.07 16.29
C ILE A 18 46.66 3.59 17.42
N LEU A 19 47.07 3.62 18.65
CA LEU A 19 46.25 3.25 19.82
C LEU A 19 45.05 4.23 19.94
N SER A 20 45.31 5.53 19.84
CA SER A 20 44.27 6.55 19.89
C SER A 20 43.27 6.42 18.73
N LEU A 21 43.73 6.15 17.52
CA LEU A 21 42.89 5.85 16.36
C LEU A 21 42.06 4.58 16.60
N GLY A 22 42.66 3.53 17.15
CA GLY A 22 41.97 2.30 17.53
C GLY A 22 40.85 2.54 18.55
N VAL A 23 41.14 3.31 19.60
CA VAL A 23 40.16 3.72 20.61
C VAL A 23 39.04 4.60 19.98
N LEU A 24 39.38 5.56 19.13
CA LEU A 24 38.39 6.38 18.42
C LEU A 24 37.51 5.56 17.49
N ILE A 25 38.11 4.58 16.78
CA ILE A 25 37.34 3.65 15.94
C ILE A 25 36.39 2.79 16.80
N GLN A 26 36.87 2.30 17.94
CA GLN A 26 36.04 1.52 18.87
C GLN A 26 34.91 2.37 19.47
N ILE A 27 35.19 3.62 19.86
CA ILE A 27 34.16 4.55 20.32
C ILE A 27 33.14 4.83 19.19
N ALA A 28 33.62 5.10 17.98
CA ALA A 28 32.75 5.34 16.80
C ALA A 28 31.91 4.09 16.42
N ARG A 29 32.43 2.89 16.70
CA ARG A 29 31.71 1.62 16.52
C ARG A 29 30.87 1.24 17.74
N SER A 30 31.05 1.90 18.88
CA SER A 30 30.28 1.57 20.08
C SER A 30 28.81 1.97 19.93
N GLN A 31 27.93 1.14 20.51
CA GLN A 31 26.47 1.39 20.53
C GLN A 31 26.10 2.72 21.22
N TYR A 32 27.00 3.29 22.03
CA TYR A 32 26.76 4.56 22.74
C TYR A 32 26.87 5.80 21.85
N VAL A 33 27.57 5.70 20.71
CA VAL A 33 27.72 6.82 19.75
C VAL A 33 26.59 6.83 18.71
N LEU A 34 25.95 5.68 18.45
CA LEU A 34 24.77 5.62 17.60
C LEU A 34 23.56 6.16 18.39
N GLN A 35 23.23 7.42 18.16
CA GLN A 35 22.04 8.02 18.72
C GLN A 35 20.83 7.56 17.88
N PHE A 36 20.07 6.59 18.37
CA PHE A 36 18.83 6.11 17.77
C PHE A 36 17.66 7.10 18.06
N LYS A 37 17.85 8.37 17.74
CA LYS A 37 16.90 9.45 18.07
C LYS A 37 15.54 9.30 17.38
N HIS A 38 15.52 8.65 16.20
CA HIS A 38 14.32 8.68 15.36
C HIS A 38 13.12 7.95 15.96
N ASN A 39 13.33 6.89 16.71
CA ASN A 39 12.23 6.06 17.22
C ASN A 39 11.49 6.67 18.42
N LYS A 40 12.15 7.49 19.23
CA LYS A 40 11.48 8.15 20.35
C LYS A 40 10.46 9.15 19.84
N ASP A 41 10.81 9.88 18.81
CA ASP A 41 9.91 10.84 18.15
C ASP A 41 8.69 10.14 17.54
N LEU A 42 8.86 8.94 16.96
CA LEU A 42 7.75 8.14 16.43
C LEU A 42 6.82 7.63 17.53
N LEU A 43 7.36 7.27 18.68
CA LEU A 43 6.55 6.83 19.82
C LEU A 43 5.71 8.00 20.38
N GLU A 44 6.29 9.20 20.50
CA GLU A 44 5.57 10.40 20.89
C GLU A 44 4.47 10.76 19.87
N GLN A 45 4.74 10.63 18.57
CA GLN A 45 3.73 10.82 17.51
C GLN A 45 2.59 9.81 17.62
N ARG A 46 2.90 8.52 17.91
CA ARG A 46 1.88 7.49 18.14
C ARG A 46 0.96 7.85 19.29
N GLU A 47 1.53 8.23 20.44
CA GLU A 47 0.74 8.60 21.62
C GLU A 47 -0.17 9.81 21.32
N ALA A 48 0.36 10.82 20.65
CA ALA A 48 -0.40 11.98 20.22
C ALA A 48 -1.52 11.63 19.22
N LEU A 49 -1.28 10.70 18.29
CA LEU A 49 -2.29 10.20 17.35
C LEU A 49 -3.42 9.48 18.09
N LEU A 50 -3.08 8.53 18.96
CA LEU A 50 -4.08 7.75 19.71
C LEU A 50 -4.91 8.59 20.69
N ALA A 51 -4.32 9.59 21.31
CA ALA A 51 -5.04 10.56 22.12
C ALA A 51 -6.07 11.32 21.25
N ASN A 52 -5.66 11.78 20.08
CA ASN A 52 -6.55 12.48 19.17
C ASN A 52 -7.74 11.63 18.67
N VAL A 53 -7.50 10.36 18.32
CA VAL A 53 -8.58 9.44 17.90
C VAL A 53 -9.70 9.37 18.96
N LYS A 54 -9.33 9.39 20.24
CA LYS A 54 -10.30 9.35 21.34
C LYS A 54 -11.03 10.67 21.55
N GLU A 55 -10.33 11.80 21.42
CA GLU A 55 -10.87 13.13 21.72
C GLU A 55 -11.69 13.72 20.55
N ASN A 56 -11.34 13.39 19.35
CA ASN A 56 -11.91 13.94 18.12
C ASN A 56 -12.37 12.81 17.17
N PRO A 57 -13.50 12.15 17.46
CA PRO A 57 -14.03 11.17 16.54
C PRO A 57 -14.34 11.81 15.17
N PRO A 58 -14.26 11.05 14.06
CA PRO A 58 -14.57 11.56 12.73
C PRO A 58 -15.95 12.23 12.71
N LYS A 59 -16.00 13.44 12.16
CA LYS A 59 -17.27 14.15 11.97
C LYS A 59 -17.96 13.62 10.72
N GLU A 60 -19.27 13.88 10.62
CA GLU A 60 -20.02 13.59 9.40
C GLU A 60 -19.44 14.39 8.23
N ILE A 61 -19.19 13.72 7.11
CA ILE A 61 -18.63 14.32 5.90
C ILE A 61 -19.74 15.11 5.22
N SER A 62 -19.49 16.38 4.94
CA SER A 62 -20.42 17.25 4.18
C SER A 62 -19.97 17.41 2.73
N GLY A 63 -20.89 17.73 1.84
CA GLY A 63 -20.61 17.98 0.42
C GLY A 63 -21.52 17.16 -0.50
N THR A 64 -21.06 16.93 -1.73
CA THR A 64 -21.78 16.10 -2.71
C THR A 64 -22.05 14.71 -2.14
N ASN A 65 -23.32 14.28 -2.17
CA ASN A 65 -23.72 12.96 -1.69
C ASN A 65 -23.53 11.92 -2.80
N TYR A 66 -22.71 10.90 -2.53
CA TYR A 66 -22.47 9.74 -3.40
C TYR A 66 -23.38 8.61 -2.95
N CYS A 67 -24.43 8.34 -3.72
CA CYS A 67 -25.36 7.27 -3.42
C CYS A 67 -24.89 5.96 -4.05
N VAL A 68 -24.57 4.97 -3.22
CA VAL A 68 -24.24 3.61 -3.67
C VAL A 68 -25.50 2.76 -3.61
N VAL A 69 -26.05 2.45 -4.78
CA VAL A 69 -27.26 1.66 -4.92
C VAL A 69 -26.88 0.20 -5.18
N TYR A 70 -27.38 -0.69 -4.37
CA TYR A 70 -27.03 -2.10 -4.41
C TYR A 70 -28.22 -3.01 -4.11
N LYS A 71 -28.08 -4.29 -4.44
CA LYS A 71 -29.06 -5.33 -4.15
C LYS A 71 -28.54 -6.21 -3.00
N GLY A 72 -29.16 -6.10 -1.82
CA GLY A 72 -28.69 -6.81 -0.61
C GLY A 72 -28.83 -8.32 -0.69
N SER A 73 -29.76 -8.84 -1.51
CA SER A 73 -29.97 -10.28 -1.75
C SER A 73 -28.99 -10.89 -2.77
N ASP A 74 -28.08 -10.11 -3.37
CA ASP A 74 -27.12 -10.56 -4.38
C ASP A 74 -25.67 -10.39 -3.91
N ASP A 75 -24.94 -11.47 -3.76
CA ASP A 75 -23.55 -11.50 -3.27
C ASP A 75 -22.59 -10.72 -4.20
N TYR A 76 -22.82 -10.75 -5.51
CA TYR A 76 -22.03 -9.97 -6.46
C TYR A 76 -22.21 -8.46 -6.22
N SER A 77 -23.46 -8.02 -6.12
CA SER A 77 -23.80 -6.63 -5.80
C SER A 77 -23.23 -6.20 -4.44
N MET A 78 -23.26 -7.06 -3.44
CA MET A 78 -22.67 -6.80 -2.13
C MET A 78 -21.15 -6.60 -2.20
N ARG A 79 -20.42 -7.37 -3.00
CA ARG A 79 -18.99 -7.17 -3.21
C ARG A 79 -18.70 -5.82 -3.90
N LEU A 80 -19.42 -5.49 -4.97
CA LEU A 80 -19.33 -4.19 -5.64
C LEU A 80 -19.57 -3.04 -4.66
N LYS A 81 -20.66 -3.12 -3.88
CA LYS A 81 -21.02 -2.13 -2.86
C LYS A 81 -19.92 -1.97 -1.82
N ASN A 82 -19.40 -3.05 -1.28
CA ASN A 82 -18.36 -3.00 -0.27
C ASN A 82 -17.07 -2.33 -0.80
N ASN A 83 -16.68 -2.62 -2.04
CA ASN A 83 -15.53 -2.00 -2.68
C ASN A 83 -15.76 -0.50 -2.95
N ALA A 84 -16.95 -0.13 -3.44
CA ALA A 84 -17.32 1.27 -3.66
C ALA A 84 -17.33 2.07 -2.35
N SER A 85 -18.03 1.57 -1.34
CA SER A 85 -18.15 2.24 -0.03
C SER A 85 -16.79 2.41 0.67
N ARG A 86 -15.94 1.37 0.65
CA ARG A 86 -14.59 1.48 1.23
C ARG A 86 -13.72 2.49 0.46
N THR A 87 -13.82 2.52 -0.86
CA THR A 87 -13.09 3.50 -1.68
C THR A 87 -13.56 4.92 -1.39
N LEU A 88 -14.87 5.16 -1.34
CA LEU A 88 -15.45 6.46 -0.99
C LEU A 88 -15.05 6.91 0.41
N GLN A 89 -14.97 5.98 1.37
CA GLN A 89 -14.47 6.26 2.71
C GLN A 89 -13.01 6.75 2.69
N TYR A 90 -12.12 6.08 1.94
CA TYR A 90 -10.73 6.54 1.76
C TYR A 90 -10.67 7.90 1.05
N MET A 91 -11.56 8.14 0.11
CA MET A 91 -11.66 9.43 -0.60
C MET A 91 -12.34 10.52 0.23
N GLN A 92 -12.79 10.23 1.45
CA GLN A 92 -13.50 11.14 2.35
C GLN A 92 -14.73 11.76 1.66
N LYS A 93 -15.55 10.95 1.00
CA LYS A 93 -16.78 11.39 0.33
C LYS A 93 -18.01 11.08 1.20
N HIS A 94 -18.96 12.02 1.23
CA HIS A 94 -20.26 11.80 1.87
C HIS A 94 -21.00 10.71 1.11
N THR A 95 -21.36 9.61 1.77
CA THR A 95 -21.89 8.41 1.11
C THR A 95 -23.20 7.97 1.75
N THR A 96 -24.19 7.67 0.90
CA THR A 96 -25.46 7.04 1.29
C THR A 96 -25.57 5.69 0.60
N GLU A 97 -25.72 4.62 1.36
CA GLU A 97 -25.96 3.27 0.83
C GLU A 97 -27.48 3.04 0.71
N ILE A 98 -27.95 2.58 -0.46
CA ILE A 98 -29.36 2.38 -0.76
C ILE A 98 -29.56 0.93 -1.23
N ASN A 99 -30.22 0.12 -0.38
CA ASN A 99 -30.59 -1.25 -0.72
C ASN A 99 -31.92 -1.24 -1.51
N ILE A 100 -31.86 -1.64 -2.80
CA ILE A 100 -33.05 -1.66 -3.66
C ILE A 100 -34.06 -2.75 -3.28
N ASP A 101 -33.67 -3.75 -2.51
CA ASP A 101 -34.61 -4.75 -1.99
C ASP A 101 -35.55 -4.14 -0.92
N GLU A 102 -35.18 -2.98 -0.34
CA GLU A 102 -35.92 -2.29 0.70
C GLU A 102 -36.61 -1.02 0.21
N GLN A 103 -35.91 -0.22 -0.62
CA GLN A 103 -36.41 1.04 -1.13
C GLN A 103 -35.81 1.47 -2.46
N ALA A 104 -36.59 2.11 -3.30
CA ALA A 104 -36.08 2.75 -4.52
C ALA A 104 -35.26 4.01 -4.19
N PRO A 105 -34.18 4.32 -4.97
CA PRO A 105 -33.37 5.51 -4.79
C PRO A 105 -34.17 6.79 -5.10
N ARG A 106 -33.93 7.84 -4.31
CA ARG A 106 -34.39 9.19 -4.60
C ARG A 106 -33.29 9.98 -5.27
N PHE A 107 -33.36 10.14 -6.59
CA PHE A 107 -32.29 10.79 -7.37
C PHE A 107 -32.01 12.24 -6.95
N SER A 108 -33.02 12.96 -6.39
CA SER A 108 -32.86 14.32 -5.89
C SER A 108 -31.84 14.43 -4.74
N ASP A 109 -31.62 13.36 -4.00
CA ASP A 109 -30.80 13.36 -2.80
C ASP A 109 -29.34 13.00 -3.11
N CYS A 110 -29.06 12.65 -4.38
CA CYS A 110 -27.77 12.16 -4.86
C CYS A 110 -27.13 13.17 -5.83
N GLY A 111 -25.91 13.59 -5.57
CA GLY A 111 -25.10 14.32 -6.56
C GLY A 111 -24.45 13.38 -7.56
N VAL A 112 -24.00 12.23 -7.09
CA VAL A 112 -23.45 11.12 -7.89
C VAL A 112 -24.16 9.83 -7.52
N LEU A 113 -24.61 9.08 -8.53
CA LEU A 113 -25.23 7.77 -8.37
C LEU A 113 -24.26 6.68 -8.83
N ILE A 114 -23.96 5.75 -7.95
CA ILE A 114 -23.10 4.59 -8.21
C ILE A 114 -23.96 3.35 -8.17
N VAL A 115 -24.13 2.69 -9.34
CA VAL A 115 -24.98 1.50 -9.46
C VAL A 115 -24.11 0.25 -9.35
N ALA A 116 -24.23 -0.44 -8.24
CA ALA A 116 -23.44 -1.61 -7.87
C ALA A 116 -24.19 -2.93 -8.15
N TYR A 117 -24.88 -3.04 -9.26
CA TYR A 117 -25.54 -4.25 -9.76
C TYR A 117 -25.81 -4.12 -11.27
N ASN A 118 -26.28 -5.17 -11.92
CA ASN A 118 -26.29 -5.30 -13.37
C ASN A 118 -27.65 -5.12 -14.08
N SER A 119 -28.74 -4.85 -13.34
CA SER A 119 -30.08 -4.66 -13.93
C SER A 119 -30.61 -3.24 -13.69
N LEU A 120 -31.28 -2.66 -14.66
CA LEU A 120 -31.91 -1.34 -14.54
C LEU A 120 -33.37 -1.41 -14.08
N GLU A 121 -34.02 -2.58 -14.16
CA GLU A 121 -35.45 -2.77 -13.83
C GLU A 121 -35.83 -2.23 -12.44
N GLN A 122 -34.93 -2.41 -11.47
CA GLN A 122 -35.19 -2.05 -10.06
C GLN A 122 -34.66 -0.65 -9.68
N LEU A 123 -34.04 0.06 -10.63
CA LEU A 123 -33.50 1.39 -10.35
C LEU A 123 -34.59 2.48 -10.26
N GLY A 124 -35.81 2.14 -10.61
CA GLY A 124 -36.95 3.03 -10.64
C GLY A 124 -37.34 3.47 -12.07
N ASP A 125 -38.11 4.56 -12.19
CA ASP A 125 -38.54 5.04 -13.51
C ASP A 125 -37.36 5.55 -14.34
N ILE A 126 -37.08 4.88 -15.44
CA ILE A 126 -35.98 5.19 -16.36
C ILE A 126 -36.01 6.63 -16.89
N ASN A 127 -37.19 7.24 -16.96
CA ASN A 127 -37.33 8.65 -17.36
C ASN A 127 -36.81 9.60 -16.27
N GLN A 128 -36.87 9.21 -15.00
CA GLN A 128 -36.27 9.99 -13.91
C GLN A 128 -34.75 9.93 -13.96
N ILE A 129 -34.16 8.81 -14.32
CA ILE A 129 -32.71 8.65 -14.55
C ILE A 129 -32.28 9.60 -15.68
N ASP A 130 -32.99 9.57 -16.80
CA ASP A 130 -32.73 10.47 -17.91
C ASP A 130 -32.75 11.95 -17.50
N GLN A 131 -33.80 12.36 -16.80
CA GLN A 131 -33.94 13.73 -16.30
C GLN A 131 -32.86 14.09 -15.29
N TYR A 132 -32.50 13.16 -14.41
CA TYR A 132 -31.46 13.36 -13.41
C TYR A 132 -30.11 13.70 -14.07
N VAL A 133 -29.66 12.88 -15.04
CA VAL A 133 -28.40 13.15 -15.74
C VAL A 133 -28.48 14.39 -16.60
N ASN A 134 -29.61 14.60 -17.33
CA ASN A 134 -29.78 15.79 -18.15
C ASN A 134 -29.73 17.11 -17.35
N LYS A 135 -30.13 17.10 -16.07
CA LYS A 135 -30.08 18.25 -15.16
C LYS A 135 -28.72 18.45 -14.46
N GLY A 136 -27.76 17.54 -14.59
CA GLY A 136 -26.42 17.66 -14.04
C GLY A 136 -26.02 16.57 -13.06
N GLY A 137 -26.86 15.56 -12.84
CA GLY A 137 -26.46 14.37 -12.07
C GLY A 137 -25.45 13.51 -12.81
N HIS A 138 -24.64 12.79 -12.08
CA HIS A 138 -23.63 11.89 -12.63
C HIS A 138 -23.96 10.45 -12.24
N ILE A 139 -23.82 9.50 -13.17
CA ILE A 139 -24.02 8.07 -12.90
C ILE A 139 -22.79 7.29 -13.30
N LEU A 140 -22.37 6.37 -12.41
CA LEU A 140 -21.36 5.35 -12.67
C LEU A 140 -21.99 3.96 -12.51
N PHE A 141 -22.03 3.19 -13.61
CA PHE A 141 -22.38 1.77 -13.57
C PHE A 141 -21.13 0.95 -13.33
N MET A 142 -21.16 0.07 -12.31
CA MET A 142 -20.01 -0.70 -11.86
C MET A 142 -19.90 -2.09 -12.49
N SER A 143 -20.80 -2.44 -13.40
CA SER A 143 -20.86 -3.78 -14.01
C SER A 143 -21.44 -3.69 -15.42
N SER A 144 -21.14 -4.71 -16.24
CA SER A 144 -21.89 -4.95 -17.47
C SER A 144 -23.37 -5.04 -17.19
N LEU A 145 -24.17 -4.28 -17.94
CA LEU A 145 -25.62 -4.21 -17.74
C LEU A 145 -26.33 -5.35 -18.46
N ASN A 146 -27.41 -5.84 -17.86
CA ASN A 146 -28.34 -6.75 -18.51
C ASN A 146 -29.11 -6.02 -19.61
N ILE A 147 -29.47 -6.74 -20.67
CA ILE A 147 -30.30 -6.24 -21.77
C ILE A 147 -31.80 -6.36 -21.34
N ASP A 148 -32.17 -5.57 -20.32
CA ASP A 148 -33.56 -5.46 -19.86
C ASP A 148 -34.31 -4.37 -20.64
N PRO A 149 -35.66 -4.24 -20.47
CA PRO A 149 -36.44 -3.23 -21.15
C PRO A 149 -35.97 -1.79 -20.88
N GLU A 150 -35.53 -1.50 -19.65
CA GLU A 150 -35.03 -0.20 -19.22
C GLU A 150 -33.72 0.15 -19.93
N PHE A 151 -32.81 -0.83 -20.06
CA PHE A 151 -31.59 -0.66 -20.84
C PHE A 151 -31.88 -0.28 -22.28
N GLN A 152 -32.87 -0.93 -22.92
CA GLN A 152 -33.26 -0.63 -24.30
C GLN A 152 -33.79 0.79 -24.49
N VAL A 153 -34.30 1.43 -23.43
CA VAL A 153 -34.73 2.84 -23.46
C VAL A 153 -33.57 3.80 -23.39
N ILE A 154 -32.53 3.50 -22.60
CA ILE A 154 -31.49 4.46 -22.21
C ILE A 154 -30.11 4.24 -22.87
N TYR A 155 -29.81 3.08 -23.45
CA TYR A 155 -28.48 2.74 -23.95
C TYR A 155 -27.85 3.78 -24.88
N ARG A 156 -28.65 4.40 -25.77
CA ARG A 156 -28.18 5.47 -26.68
C ARG A 156 -27.72 6.73 -25.93
N LYS A 157 -28.29 7.02 -24.77
CA LYS A 157 -27.92 8.15 -23.92
C LYS A 157 -26.62 7.88 -23.18
N MET A 158 -26.34 6.60 -22.89
CA MET A 158 -25.06 6.13 -22.35
C MET A 158 -23.95 6.08 -23.41
N GLY A 159 -24.28 6.41 -24.69
CA GLY A 159 -23.30 6.44 -25.78
C GLY A 159 -23.16 5.14 -26.56
N ILE A 160 -24.00 4.14 -26.32
CA ILE A 160 -23.99 2.88 -27.04
C ILE A 160 -24.77 3.04 -28.36
N ALA A 161 -24.13 2.83 -29.51
CA ALA A 161 -24.74 2.86 -30.84
C ALA A 161 -25.34 1.50 -31.22
N ALA A 162 -24.61 0.41 -30.91
CA ALA A 162 -25.06 -0.98 -31.09
C ALA A 162 -24.52 -1.84 -29.93
N PHE A 163 -25.21 -2.92 -29.63
CA PHE A 163 -24.82 -3.89 -28.62
C PHE A 163 -25.15 -5.33 -29.06
N GLY A 164 -24.40 -6.29 -28.50
CA GLY A 164 -24.55 -7.71 -28.71
C GLY A 164 -24.62 -8.49 -27.41
N GLU A 165 -24.24 -9.76 -27.46
CA GLU A 165 -24.26 -10.65 -26.31
C GLU A 165 -23.09 -10.40 -25.34
N LEU A 166 -23.20 -10.96 -24.13
CA LEU A 166 -22.12 -11.03 -23.14
C LEU A 166 -21.14 -12.13 -23.51
N HIS A 167 -19.86 -11.83 -23.44
CA HIS A 167 -18.76 -12.78 -23.66
C HIS A 167 -17.72 -12.64 -22.55
N GLU A 168 -17.05 -13.73 -22.22
CA GLU A 168 -15.83 -13.67 -21.40
C GLU A 168 -14.67 -13.19 -22.27
N LEU A 169 -14.17 -11.99 -22.00
CA LEU A 169 -13.05 -11.39 -22.71
C LEU A 169 -11.87 -11.19 -21.76
N GLN A 170 -10.68 -11.45 -22.27
CA GLN A 170 -9.44 -11.38 -21.51
C GLN A 170 -8.74 -10.03 -21.71
N GLY A 171 -8.07 -9.60 -20.65
CA GLY A 171 -7.13 -8.50 -20.69
C GLY A 171 -7.75 -7.12 -20.64
N ILE A 172 -6.89 -6.12 -20.41
CA ILE A 172 -7.22 -4.70 -20.35
C ILE A 172 -6.14 -3.86 -21.02
N ALA A 173 -6.55 -2.82 -21.72
CA ALA A 173 -5.67 -1.77 -22.23
C ALA A 173 -6.20 -0.39 -21.80
N LEU A 174 -5.37 0.39 -21.11
CA LEU A 174 -5.73 1.72 -20.64
C LEU A 174 -5.53 2.76 -21.75
N MET A 175 -6.62 3.37 -22.20
CA MET A 175 -6.62 4.41 -23.23
C MET A 175 -6.43 5.82 -22.64
N SER A 176 -6.50 5.93 -21.31
CA SER A 176 -6.38 7.17 -20.57
C SER A 176 -5.56 6.97 -19.29
N ASN A 177 -5.36 8.04 -18.52
CA ASN A 177 -4.71 8.00 -17.22
C ASN A 177 -5.70 7.66 -16.08
N VAL A 178 -6.66 6.78 -16.32
CA VAL A 178 -7.58 6.32 -15.26
C VAL A 178 -6.81 5.78 -14.08
N LEU A 179 -5.76 4.96 -14.30
CA LEU A 179 -4.71 4.76 -13.32
C LEU A 179 -3.61 5.80 -13.53
N ILE A 180 -3.23 6.48 -12.46
CA ILE A 180 -2.29 7.61 -12.50
C ILE A 180 -0.93 7.15 -13.02
N GLY A 181 -0.44 7.81 -14.08
CA GLY A 181 0.86 7.51 -14.68
C GLY A 181 0.90 6.27 -15.58
N GLU A 182 -0.23 5.55 -15.73
CA GLU A 182 -0.27 4.25 -16.41
C GLU A 182 -1.10 4.28 -17.71
N LYS A 183 -1.22 5.44 -18.35
CA LYS A 183 -1.77 5.50 -19.71
C LYS A 183 -0.95 4.60 -20.63
N GLU A 184 -1.64 3.78 -21.45
CA GLU A 184 -1.08 2.77 -22.34
C GLU A 184 -0.65 1.46 -21.65
N LEU A 185 -0.86 1.30 -20.33
CA LEU A 185 -0.68 0.01 -19.66
C LEU A 185 -1.61 -1.02 -20.33
N ARG A 186 -1.01 -2.16 -20.70
CA ARG A 186 -1.72 -3.30 -21.28
C ARG A 186 -1.39 -4.54 -20.48
N VAL A 187 -2.40 -5.26 -20.03
CA VAL A 187 -2.29 -6.52 -19.31
C VAL A 187 -3.14 -7.54 -20.05
N ASP A 188 -2.52 -8.61 -20.54
CA ASP A 188 -3.17 -9.66 -21.33
C ASP A 188 -2.98 -11.01 -20.62
N GLU A 189 -3.62 -11.14 -19.46
CA GLU A 189 -3.50 -12.29 -18.57
C GLU A 189 -4.89 -12.78 -18.16
N GLU A 190 -5.01 -14.06 -17.83
CA GLU A 190 -6.29 -14.70 -17.47
C GLU A 190 -6.96 -14.06 -16.25
N PHE A 191 -6.19 -13.57 -15.26
CA PHE A 191 -6.73 -12.89 -14.09
C PHE A 191 -7.45 -11.55 -14.43
N MET A 192 -7.31 -11.06 -15.66
CA MET A 192 -7.99 -9.88 -16.19
C MET A 192 -9.23 -10.23 -17.04
N SER A 193 -9.78 -11.42 -16.87
CA SER A 193 -11.01 -11.81 -17.56
C SER A 193 -12.22 -11.02 -17.04
N ASN A 194 -13.07 -10.61 -17.97
CA ASN A 194 -14.28 -9.84 -17.68
C ASN A 194 -15.44 -10.42 -18.48
N SER A 195 -16.62 -10.52 -17.85
CA SER A 195 -17.88 -10.72 -18.55
C SER A 195 -18.30 -9.39 -19.16
N THR A 196 -18.18 -9.28 -20.47
CA THR A 196 -18.24 -8.02 -21.23
C THR A 196 -19.28 -8.09 -22.32
N MET A 197 -20.16 -7.09 -22.41
CA MET A 197 -21.09 -6.93 -23.52
C MET A 197 -20.36 -6.40 -24.77
N SER A 198 -20.56 -7.02 -25.91
CA SER A 198 -20.12 -6.43 -27.17
C SER A 198 -20.84 -5.11 -27.42
N VAL A 199 -20.12 -4.00 -27.57
CA VAL A 199 -20.70 -2.68 -27.79
C VAL A 199 -19.95 -1.89 -28.86
N GLU A 200 -20.71 -1.16 -29.68
CA GLU A 200 -20.19 -0.07 -30.50
C GLU A 200 -20.61 1.25 -29.88
N LEU A 201 -19.67 2.17 -29.70
CA LEU A 201 -19.93 3.47 -29.07
C LEU A 201 -20.14 4.57 -30.10
N ASP A 202 -20.95 5.58 -29.75
CA ASP A 202 -21.09 6.79 -30.55
C ASP A 202 -19.79 7.64 -30.52
N HIS A 203 -19.63 8.52 -31.48
CA HIS A 203 -18.44 9.39 -31.65
C HIS A 203 -18.24 10.41 -30.52
N LYS A 204 -19.22 10.60 -29.62
CA LYS A 204 -19.16 11.53 -28.49
C LYS A 204 -18.73 10.81 -27.20
N SER A 205 -18.69 9.49 -27.21
CA SER A 205 -18.22 8.70 -26.08
C SER A 205 -16.70 8.73 -26.00
N GLN A 206 -16.18 8.96 -24.81
CA GLN A 206 -14.75 8.92 -24.53
C GLN A 206 -14.40 7.56 -23.91
N VAL A 207 -13.70 6.72 -24.66
CA VAL A 207 -13.19 5.43 -24.18
C VAL A 207 -12.00 5.68 -23.25
N LEU A 208 -12.03 5.10 -22.07
CA LEU A 208 -11.00 5.21 -21.03
C LEU A 208 -10.18 3.91 -20.89
N ALA A 209 -10.83 2.75 -21.14
CA ALA A 209 -10.18 1.45 -21.18
C ALA A 209 -10.93 0.51 -22.14
N THR A 210 -10.20 -0.44 -22.74
CA THR A 210 -10.73 -1.51 -23.59
C THR A 210 -10.22 -2.85 -23.10
N THR A 211 -10.81 -3.95 -23.56
CA THR A 211 -10.15 -5.27 -23.57
C THR A 211 -8.94 -5.24 -24.51
N THR A 212 -8.13 -6.29 -24.48
CA THR A 212 -6.96 -6.37 -25.39
C THR A 212 -7.34 -6.59 -26.86
N ASP A 213 -8.53 -7.05 -27.15
CA ASP A 213 -9.09 -7.13 -28.50
C ASP A 213 -9.77 -5.82 -28.97
N GLY A 214 -9.89 -4.81 -28.09
CA GLY A 214 -10.41 -3.49 -28.42
C GLY A 214 -11.87 -3.25 -28.02
N THR A 215 -12.56 -4.20 -27.40
CA THR A 215 -13.93 -4.00 -26.90
C THR A 215 -13.95 -2.97 -25.77
N PRO A 216 -14.80 -1.92 -25.80
CA PRO A 216 -14.88 -0.93 -24.75
C PRO A 216 -15.24 -1.52 -23.37
N LEU A 217 -14.37 -1.30 -22.37
CA LEU A 217 -14.57 -1.72 -20.97
C LEU A 217 -15.00 -0.55 -20.08
N LEU A 218 -14.40 0.62 -20.28
CA LEU A 218 -14.75 1.81 -19.49
C LEU A 218 -14.85 3.01 -20.41
N TRP A 219 -15.97 3.70 -20.37
CA TRP A 219 -16.16 4.95 -21.12
C TRP A 219 -17.01 5.94 -20.35
N LYS A 220 -16.89 7.22 -20.72
CA LYS A 220 -17.80 8.27 -20.26
C LYS A 220 -18.49 8.95 -21.43
N ARG A 221 -19.74 9.40 -21.20
CA ARG A 221 -20.59 10.06 -22.16
C ARG A 221 -21.28 11.26 -21.50
N ALA A 222 -20.93 12.46 -21.90
CA ALA A 222 -21.62 13.66 -21.45
C ALA A 222 -23.04 13.67 -22.03
N TYR A 223 -24.04 13.93 -21.18
CA TYR A 223 -25.44 13.98 -21.56
C TYR A 223 -26.16 15.09 -20.80
N GLY A 224 -26.71 16.08 -21.54
CA GLY A 224 -27.23 17.31 -20.92
C GLY A 224 -26.13 18.04 -20.15
N LYS A 225 -26.36 18.27 -18.86
CA LYS A 225 -25.38 18.86 -17.94
C LYS A 225 -24.60 17.83 -17.12
N GLY A 226 -24.96 16.55 -17.17
CA GLY A 226 -24.36 15.46 -16.42
C GLY A 226 -23.55 14.49 -17.29
N THR A 227 -23.23 13.34 -16.71
CA THR A 227 -22.35 12.35 -17.34
C THR A 227 -22.80 10.94 -16.98
N PHE A 228 -22.85 10.07 -17.98
CA PHE A 228 -22.82 8.63 -17.77
C PHE A 228 -21.40 8.12 -17.84
N MET A 229 -20.99 7.31 -16.87
CA MET A 229 -19.79 6.48 -16.90
C MET A 229 -20.21 5.02 -16.79
N VAL A 230 -19.76 4.22 -17.72
CA VAL A 230 -20.13 2.80 -17.80
C VAL A 230 -18.88 1.97 -17.73
N PHE A 231 -18.83 1.10 -16.74
CA PHE A 231 -17.88 -0.01 -16.71
C PHE A 231 -18.60 -1.26 -17.22
N ASN A 232 -18.14 -1.78 -18.35
CA ASN A 232 -18.68 -2.93 -19.06
C ASN A 232 -17.82 -4.17 -18.77
N GLY A 233 -17.81 -4.59 -17.51
CA GLY A 233 -17.00 -5.72 -17.03
C GLY A 233 -17.43 -6.20 -15.65
N SER A 234 -16.68 -7.11 -15.06
CA SER A 234 -16.97 -7.74 -13.76
C SER A 234 -15.90 -7.49 -12.69
N MET A 235 -14.72 -6.96 -13.05
CA MET A 235 -13.55 -6.92 -12.17
C MET A 235 -13.67 -5.96 -10.97
N PHE A 236 -14.61 -5.02 -10.93
CA PHE A 236 -14.81 -4.13 -9.78
C PHE A 236 -15.27 -4.84 -8.50
N GLN A 237 -15.68 -6.11 -8.59
CA GLN A 237 -15.95 -6.92 -7.42
C GLN A 237 -14.68 -7.30 -6.63
N GLU A 238 -13.49 -7.28 -7.25
CA GLU A 238 -12.23 -7.65 -6.64
C GLU A 238 -11.59 -6.45 -5.93
N LYS A 239 -11.16 -6.64 -4.69
CA LYS A 239 -10.55 -5.60 -3.85
C LYS A 239 -9.34 -4.92 -4.50
N ILE A 240 -8.54 -5.70 -5.23
CA ILE A 240 -7.33 -5.22 -5.90
C ILE A 240 -7.63 -4.14 -6.96
N ASN A 241 -8.86 -4.07 -7.47
CA ASN A 241 -9.30 -3.13 -8.50
C ASN A 241 -9.92 -1.85 -7.95
N ARG A 242 -9.88 -1.62 -6.64
CA ARG A 242 -10.40 -0.38 -6.02
C ARG A 242 -9.73 0.88 -6.54
N GLY A 243 -8.46 0.81 -6.92
CA GLY A 243 -7.76 1.94 -7.55
C GLY A 243 -8.29 2.28 -8.94
N PHE A 244 -8.66 1.27 -9.72
CA PHE A 244 -9.28 1.46 -11.03
C PHE A 244 -10.68 2.08 -10.90
N PHE A 245 -11.46 1.64 -9.93
CA PHE A 245 -12.73 2.28 -9.57
C PHE A 245 -12.52 3.73 -9.09
N ALA A 246 -11.53 3.97 -8.20
CA ALA A 246 -11.17 5.32 -7.74
C ALA A 246 -10.78 6.24 -8.89
N GLY A 247 -9.99 5.73 -9.83
CA GLY A 247 -9.60 6.43 -11.05
C GLY A 247 -10.80 6.78 -11.93
N ALA A 248 -11.69 5.83 -12.17
CA ALA A 248 -12.92 6.05 -12.93
C ALA A 248 -13.79 7.13 -12.25
N LEU A 249 -14.05 6.99 -10.95
CA LEU A 249 -14.84 7.96 -10.18
C LEU A 249 -14.22 9.36 -10.23
N SER A 250 -12.89 9.47 -10.11
CA SER A 250 -12.19 10.76 -10.14
C SER A 250 -12.19 11.46 -11.50
N LEU A 251 -12.59 10.77 -12.57
CA LEU A 251 -12.75 11.33 -13.92
C LEU A 251 -14.22 11.63 -14.29
N LEU A 252 -15.16 11.36 -13.38
CA LEU A 252 -16.58 11.55 -13.62
C LEU A 252 -16.98 13.03 -13.52
N GLU A 253 -16.45 13.72 -12.54
CA GLU A 253 -16.71 15.15 -12.29
C GLU A 253 -15.62 16.04 -12.93
N PRO A 254 -15.91 17.30 -13.29
CA PRO A 254 -14.93 18.20 -13.90
C PRO A 254 -13.72 18.51 -13.00
N GLN A 255 -13.95 18.51 -11.70
CA GLN A 255 -12.94 18.69 -10.66
C GLN A 255 -13.18 17.65 -9.59
N PHE A 256 -12.12 17.00 -9.13
CA PHE A 256 -12.23 15.97 -8.12
C PHE A 256 -10.97 15.94 -7.26
N ILE A 257 -11.11 16.18 -5.96
CA ILE A 257 -10.00 16.12 -5.01
C ILE A 257 -10.25 15.05 -3.95
N TYR A 258 -9.22 14.27 -3.62
CA TYR A 258 -9.29 13.22 -2.59
C TYR A 258 -7.94 13.01 -1.91
N PRO A 259 -7.91 12.61 -0.62
CA PRO A 259 -6.69 12.37 0.12
C PRO A 259 -5.98 11.11 -0.35
N ILE A 260 -4.65 11.14 -0.23
CA ILE A 260 -3.75 10.00 -0.41
C ILE A 260 -2.72 9.96 0.71
N PHE A 261 -2.11 8.78 0.97
CA PHE A 261 -1.10 8.63 2.01
C PHE A 261 0.31 9.01 1.54
N ASN A 262 0.55 9.00 0.24
CA ASN A 262 1.81 9.39 -0.40
C ASN A 262 3.04 8.72 0.21
N SER A 263 3.04 7.38 0.29
CA SER A 263 4.09 6.60 0.93
C SER A 263 4.61 5.47 0.06
N LYS A 264 5.95 5.26 0.09
CA LYS A 264 6.68 4.18 -0.55
C LYS A 264 7.43 3.38 0.51
N ILE A 265 7.03 2.12 0.72
CA ILE A 265 7.48 1.26 1.80
C ILE A 265 8.06 -0.02 1.20
N PHE A 266 9.23 -0.41 1.70
CA PHE A 266 9.86 -1.67 1.32
C PHE A 266 10.21 -2.48 2.57
N PHE A 267 9.77 -3.73 2.61
CA PHE A 267 10.10 -4.65 3.68
C PHE A 267 11.17 -5.63 3.22
N ILE A 268 12.01 -6.03 4.17
CA ILE A 268 12.87 -7.21 4.06
C ILE A 268 12.43 -8.14 5.17
N ASP A 269 11.70 -9.19 4.80
CA ASP A 269 11.27 -10.21 5.74
C ASP A 269 12.45 -11.15 6.06
N ASP A 270 12.39 -11.90 7.16
CA ASP A 270 13.44 -12.84 7.58
C ASP A 270 14.85 -12.21 7.69
N PHE A 271 14.95 -10.98 8.16
CA PHE A 271 16.19 -10.22 8.16
C PHE A 271 16.90 -10.20 9.52
N PRO A 272 18.23 -10.37 9.56
CA PRO A 272 19.12 -10.83 8.50
C PRO A 272 19.08 -12.35 8.32
N ALA A 273 18.03 -13.01 8.72
CA ALA A 273 17.78 -14.43 8.90
C ALA A 273 18.92 -15.12 9.70
N PRO A 274 18.75 -16.14 10.48
CA PRO A 274 19.81 -17.06 10.70
C PRO A 274 20.29 -17.54 9.33
N ILE A 275 21.38 -16.93 8.86
CA ILE A 275 21.92 -17.21 7.52
C ILE A 275 22.37 -18.66 7.51
N SER A 276 21.85 -19.47 6.58
CA SER A 276 22.24 -20.87 6.44
C SER A 276 23.76 -20.97 6.36
N LYS A 277 24.37 -21.69 7.30
CA LYS A 277 25.83 -21.95 7.31
C LYS A 277 26.15 -22.95 6.19
N GLY A 278 27.29 -22.77 5.54
CA GLY A 278 27.82 -23.69 4.57
C GLY A 278 27.68 -23.20 3.11
N VAL A 279 27.68 -24.13 2.18
CA VAL A 279 27.77 -23.88 0.75
C VAL A 279 26.48 -24.34 0.06
N VAL A 280 25.74 -23.42 -0.50
CA VAL A 280 24.65 -23.73 -1.42
C VAL A 280 25.24 -23.88 -2.83
N PRO A 281 25.07 -25.04 -3.51
CA PRO A 281 25.72 -25.31 -4.79
C PRO A 281 25.44 -24.27 -5.88
N ALA A 282 24.24 -23.72 -5.94
CA ALA A 282 23.88 -22.66 -6.89
C ALA A 282 24.72 -21.39 -6.67
N ILE A 283 24.77 -20.93 -5.43
CA ILE A 283 25.55 -19.73 -5.02
C ILE A 283 27.04 -19.96 -5.26
N TYR A 284 27.57 -21.11 -4.83
CA TYR A 284 29.01 -21.40 -5.01
C TYR A 284 29.42 -21.52 -6.48
N ARG A 285 28.58 -22.11 -7.30
CA ARG A 285 28.86 -22.23 -8.76
C ARG A 285 29.06 -20.87 -9.39
N GLU A 286 28.26 -19.91 -9.02
CA GLU A 286 28.22 -18.59 -9.64
C GLU A 286 29.24 -17.64 -8.99
N TYR A 287 29.23 -17.52 -7.66
CA TYR A 287 29.99 -16.52 -6.92
C TYR A 287 31.28 -17.02 -6.29
N LYS A 288 31.51 -18.32 -6.23
CA LYS A 288 32.65 -18.95 -5.52
C LYS A 288 32.70 -18.49 -4.05
N ARG A 289 31.53 -18.39 -3.41
CA ARG A 289 31.31 -17.97 -2.01
C ARG A 289 30.47 -18.99 -1.28
N ASP A 290 30.70 -19.12 0.02
CA ASP A 290 29.72 -19.73 0.91
C ASP A 290 28.51 -18.80 1.11
N THR A 291 27.44 -19.31 1.71
CA THR A 291 26.19 -18.56 1.87
C THR A 291 26.37 -17.30 2.71
N PRO A 292 27.04 -17.32 3.89
CA PRO A 292 27.28 -16.11 4.66
C PRO A 292 28.07 -15.03 3.91
N SER A 293 29.14 -15.45 3.20
CA SER A 293 29.95 -14.51 2.40
C SER A 293 29.18 -13.93 1.23
N PHE A 294 28.29 -14.71 0.61
CA PHE A 294 27.42 -14.20 -0.45
C PHE A 294 26.50 -13.07 0.08
N TYR A 295 25.81 -13.29 1.20
CA TYR A 295 24.94 -12.26 1.77
C TYR A 295 25.72 -11.02 2.19
N GLN A 296 26.87 -11.19 2.84
CA GLN A 296 27.66 -10.07 3.34
C GLN A 296 28.34 -9.27 2.22
N GLN A 297 28.85 -9.94 1.17
CA GLN A 297 29.73 -9.32 0.17
C GLN A 297 29.01 -8.97 -1.14
N ILE A 298 27.85 -9.53 -1.41
CA ILE A 298 27.13 -9.39 -2.68
C ILE A 298 25.69 -8.89 -2.44
N TRP A 299 24.84 -9.73 -1.85
CA TRP A 299 23.42 -9.43 -1.70
C TRP A 299 23.17 -8.12 -0.94
N TRP A 300 23.72 -7.99 0.26
CA TRP A 300 23.48 -6.81 1.10
C TRP A 300 24.07 -5.50 0.53
N PRO A 301 25.31 -5.47 0.04
CA PRO A 301 25.83 -4.30 -0.68
C PRO A 301 24.98 -3.88 -1.88
N ASP A 302 24.44 -4.84 -2.65
CA ASP A 302 23.55 -4.54 -3.76
C ASP A 302 22.22 -3.94 -3.27
N MET A 303 21.61 -4.48 -2.20
CA MET A 303 20.41 -3.93 -1.59
C MET A 303 20.62 -2.49 -1.10
N LEU A 304 21.74 -2.21 -0.43
CA LEU A 304 22.09 -0.85 0.00
C LEU A 304 22.34 0.11 -1.18
N LYS A 305 22.97 -0.39 -2.25
CA LYS A 305 23.17 0.39 -3.48
C LYS A 305 21.83 0.73 -4.16
N ALA A 306 20.90 -0.22 -4.23
CA ALA A 306 19.54 0.00 -4.73
C ALA A 306 18.81 1.04 -3.87
N ALA A 307 18.84 0.90 -2.54
CA ALA A 307 18.22 1.84 -1.62
C ALA A 307 18.71 3.29 -1.84
N LYS A 308 20.02 3.47 -1.90
CA LYS A 308 20.63 4.79 -2.15
C LYS A 308 20.26 5.37 -3.51
N LYS A 309 20.30 4.56 -4.58
CA LYS A 309 20.04 5.00 -5.96
C LYS A 309 18.59 5.41 -6.21
N TYR A 310 17.66 4.69 -5.57
CA TYR A 310 16.22 4.85 -5.82
C TYR A 310 15.46 5.47 -4.64
N ALA A 311 16.19 5.98 -3.64
CA ALA A 311 15.60 6.55 -2.43
C ALA A 311 14.58 5.58 -1.79
N VAL A 312 15.06 4.42 -1.36
CA VAL A 312 14.29 3.41 -0.63
C VAL A 312 14.74 3.43 0.84
N LYS A 313 13.80 3.32 1.76
CA LYS A 313 14.03 3.01 3.17
C LYS A 313 13.52 1.59 3.42
N TYR A 314 14.35 0.73 3.98
CA TYR A 314 13.91 -0.63 4.33
C TYR A 314 13.33 -0.69 5.73
N THR A 315 12.20 -1.37 5.87
CA THR A 315 11.73 -1.92 7.14
C THR A 315 12.17 -3.38 7.18
N ALA A 316 13.22 -3.66 7.93
CA ALA A 316 13.81 -4.98 8.05
C ALA A 316 13.22 -5.70 9.26
N VAL A 317 12.50 -6.80 9.05
CA VAL A 317 11.79 -7.50 10.11
C VAL A 317 12.52 -8.80 10.46
N ILE A 318 12.93 -8.91 11.73
CA ILE A 318 13.81 -9.95 12.21
C ILE A 318 13.08 -11.17 12.75
N ILE A 319 13.72 -12.32 12.58
CA ILE A 319 13.42 -13.58 13.27
C ILE A 319 14.60 -13.88 14.18
N GLN A 320 14.33 -14.31 15.43
CA GLN A 320 15.40 -14.66 16.36
C GLN A 320 15.98 -16.04 16.08
N SER A 321 15.13 -17.01 15.73
CA SER A 321 15.55 -18.37 15.40
C SER A 321 14.65 -19.02 14.35
N TYR A 322 15.09 -20.14 13.75
CA TYR A 322 14.27 -21.01 12.92
C TYR A 322 13.91 -22.34 13.60
N HIS A 323 14.02 -22.39 14.93
CA HIS A 323 13.56 -23.56 15.67
C HIS A 323 12.04 -23.60 15.71
N ASP A 324 11.48 -24.81 15.74
CA ASP A 324 10.03 -25.03 15.72
C ASP A 324 9.39 -25.03 17.12
N GLU A 325 10.10 -24.53 18.15
CA GLU A 325 9.61 -24.48 19.51
C GLU A 325 8.47 -23.45 19.65
N VAL A 326 7.33 -23.96 20.14
CA VAL A 326 6.15 -23.16 20.49
C VAL A 326 5.80 -23.26 21.98
N LEU A 327 6.74 -23.78 22.78
CA LEU A 327 6.61 -23.91 24.24
C LEU A 327 7.87 -23.38 24.93
N PRO A 328 7.76 -22.70 26.08
CA PRO A 328 8.91 -22.25 26.85
C PRO A 328 9.70 -23.43 27.45
N PRO A 329 10.99 -23.25 27.81
CA PRO A 329 11.71 -21.95 27.76
C PRO A 329 12.15 -21.57 26.35
N PHE A 330 12.00 -20.29 26.01
CA PHE A 330 12.52 -19.76 24.76
C PHE A 330 13.98 -19.35 24.95
N GLU A 331 14.88 -19.92 24.15
CA GLU A 331 16.33 -19.76 24.32
C GLU A 331 16.90 -18.72 23.37
N ASN A 332 17.90 -18.00 23.85
CA ASN A 332 18.69 -17.07 23.03
C ASN A 332 19.58 -17.85 22.05
N PRO A 333 19.69 -17.41 20.80
CA PRO A 333 20.62 -17.99 19.85
C PRO A 333 22.08 -17.70 20.24
N ILE A 334 22.99 -18.48 19.65
CA ILE A 334 24.42 -18.38 19.84
C ILE A 334 24.94 -16.97 19.45
N ASP A 335 25.95 -16.47 20.11
CA ASP A 335 26.58 -15.14 19.93
C ASP A 335 26.86 -14.74 18.46
N GLU A 336 27.18 -15.70 17.58
CA GLU A 336 27.47 -15.43 16.16
C GLU A 336 26.29 -14.83 15.40
N ASP A 337 25.07 -15.30 15.64
CA ASP A 337 23.86 -14.82 14.95
C ASP A 337 23.50 -13.41 15.46
N ARG A 338 23.76 -13.13 16.75
CA ARG A 338 23.61 -11.81 17.34
C ARG A 338 24.58 -10.78 16.73
N PHE A 339 25.84 -11.17 16.48
CA PHE A 339 26.80 -10.28 15.81
C PHE A 339 26.37 -9.94 14.36
N GLY A 340 25.84 -10.92 13.64
CA GLY A 340 25.25 -10.72 12.32
C GLY A 340 24.12 -9.69 12.38
N LEU A 341 23.14 -9.88 13.26
CA LEU A 341 22.04 -8.96 13.48
C LEU A 341 22.52 -7.54 13.78
N ILE A 342 23.46 -7.38 14.70
CA ILE A 342 24.01 -6.05 15.05
C ILE A 342 24.68 -5.39 13.84
N SER A 343 25.43 -6.14 13.05
CA SER A 343 26.14 -5.61 11.88
C SER A 343 25.16 -5.09 10.81
N TYR A 344 24.26 -5.95 10.36
CA TYR A 344 23.28 -5.60 9.32
C TYR A 344 22.27 -4.57 9.81
N GLY A 345 21.74 -4.72 11.01
CA GLY A 345 20.73 -3.81 11.55
C GLY A 345 21.25 -2.39 11.76
N ARG A 346 22.52 -2.21 12.12
CA ARG A 346 23.16 -0.88 12.17
C ARG A 346 23.18 -0.20 10.81
N GLU A 347 23.45 -0.94 9.74
CA GLU A 347 23.45 -0.40 8.39
C GLU A 347 22.02 -0.03 7.93
N VAL A 348 21.01 -0.83 8.29
CA VAL A 348 19.59 -0.47 8.07
C VAL A 348 19.27 0.87 8.72
N ILE A 349 19.52 1.00 10.03
CA ILE A 349 19.24 2.24 10.79
C ILE A 349 20.04 3.42 10.21
N LYS A 350 21.32 3.22 9.91
CA LYS A 350 22.17 4.27 9.32
C LYS A 350 21.70 4.73 7.95
N SER A 351 21.08 3.85 7.18
CA SER A 351 20.47 4.20 5.88
C SER A 351 19.11 4.88 6.00
N GLY A 352 18.62 5.12 7.21
CA GLY A 352 17.29 5.70 7.49
C GLY A 352 16.15 4.69 7.46
N GLY A 353 16.48 3.40 7.53
CA GLY A 353 15.53 2.31 7.63
C GLY A 353 15.07 2.03 9.07
N GLU A 354 14.25 1.00 9.23
CA GLU A 354 13.61 0.57 10.47
C GLU A 354 13.90 -0.91 10.73
N ILE A 355 14.06 -1.27 12.01
CA ILE A 355 14.05 -2.64 12.48
C ILE A 355 12.67 -2.93 13.07
N GLY A 356 12.00 -3.95 12.55
CA GLY A 356 10.77 -4.51 13.08
C GLY A 356 10.93 -5.98 13.48
N ILE A 357 9.84 -6.64 13.82
CA ILE A 357 9.80 -8.03 14.26
C ILE A 357 8.97 -8.87 13.29
N HIS A 358 9.50 -10.04 12.92
CA HIS A 358 8.78 -11.06 12.15
C HIS A 358 8.39 -12.27 13.02
N GLY A 359 8.95 -12.39 14.21
CA GLY A 359 8.62 -13.38 15.22
C GLY A 359 9.83 -13.81 16.06
N TYR A 360 9.58 -14.57 17.11
CA TYR A 360 10.63 -15.31 17.83
C TYR A 360 11.23 -16.37 16.90
N ASN A 361 10.36 -17.14 16.29
CA ASN A 361 10.68 -18.10 15.23
C ASN A 361 9.70 -17.90 14.06
N HIS A 362 9.90 -18.59 12.95
CA HIS A 362 9.02 -18.46 11.78
C HIS A 362 7.71 -19.27 11.95
N GLN A 363 7.16 -19.32 13.18
CA GLN A 363 5.87 -19.95 13.48
C GLN A 363 4.81 -18.85 13.61
N SER A 364 3.82 -18.85 12.72
CA SER A 364 2.72 -17.90 12.77
C SER A 364 1.99 -17.93 14.10
N LEU A 365 1.59 -16.78 14.64
CA LEU A 365 0.91 -16.68 15.93
C LEU A 365 -0.55 -17.13 15.81
N VAL A 366 -0.76 -18.46 15.78
CA VAL A 366 -2.05 -19.12 15.55
C VAL A 366 -2.20 -20.31 16.50
N VAL A 367 -3.39 -20.46 17.10
CA VAL A 367 -3.77 -21.62 17.92
C VAL A 367 -4.48 -22.71 17.12
N ASN A 368 -4.98 -22.39 15.94
CA ASN A 368 -5.67 -23.35 15.08
C ASN A 368 -4.66 -24.30 14.41
N LYS A 369 -4.66 -25.55 14.87
CA LYS A 369 -3.74 -26.56 14.37
C LYS A 369 -3.89 -26.81 12.86
N ALA A 370 -5.10 -26.79 12.30
CA ALA A 370 -5.29 -27.04 10.87
C ALA A 370 -4.66 -25.94 10.02
N VAL A 371 -4.71 -24.68 10.47
CA VAL A 371 -4.03 -23.55 9.83
C VAL A 371 -2.51 -23.72 9.94
N SER A 372 -1.99 -24.01 11.14
CA SER A 372 -0.54 -24.20 11.33
C SER A 372 -0.01 -25.35 10.47
N ASP A 373 -0.69 -26.50 10.47
CA ASP A 373 -0.30 -27.70 9.69
C ASP A 373 -0.23 -27.40 8.17
N SER A 374 -1.11 -26.53 7.63
CA SER A 374 -1.12 -26.19 6.21
C SER A 374 0.12 -25.38 5.77
N PHE A 375 0.80 -24.72 6.72
CA PHE A 375 2.07 -24.03 6.49
C PHE A 375 3.29 -24.81 6.97
N GLY A 376 3.10 -26.03 7.49
CA GLY A 376 4.17 -26.83 8.08
C GLY A 376 4.65 -26.31 9.43
N TYR A 377 3.79 -25.61 10.17
CA TYR A 377 4.09 -24.99 11.46
C TYR A 377 3.50 -25.77 12.63
N ASN A 378 4.02 -25.50 13.82
CA ASN A 378 3.45 -25.94 15.09
C ASN A 378 2.42 -24.93 15.57
N ALA A 379 1.26 -25.41 16.02
CA ALA A 379 0.23 -24.56 16.64
C ALA A 379 0.66 -24.16 18.06
N TRP A 380 0.49 -22.87 18.39
CA TRP A 380 0.74 -22.37 19.72
C TRP A 380 -0.34 -22.86 20.72
N LYS A 381 0.06 -23.03 21.97
CA LYS A 381 -0.85 -23.49 23.01
C LYS A 381 -1.95 -22.46 23.35
N ASN A 382 -1.58 -21.19 23.48
CA ASN A 382 -2.45 -20.07 23.82
C ASN A 382 -1.72 -18.73 23.67
N ALA A 383 -2.46 -17.62 23.83
CA ALA A 383 -1.93 -16.27 23.76
C ALA A 383 -0.84 -15.96 24.80
N ASP A 384 -0.84 -16.59 25.98
CA ASP A 384 0.15 -16.34 27.02
C ASP A 384 1.53 -16.82 26.59
N VAL A 385 1.61 -18.02 26.05
CA VAL A 385 2.84 -18.62 25.53
C VAL A 385 3.37 -17.84 24.34
N MET A 386 2.49 -17.40 23.40
CA MET A 386 2.88 -16.50 22.32
C MET A 386 3.44 -15.18 22.85
N ALA A 387 2.82 -14.60 23.89
CA ALA A 387 3.27 -13.35 24.49
C ALA A 387 4.65 -13.50 25.17
N GLU A 388 4.99 -14.67 25.70
CA GLU A 388 6.32 -14.96 26.23
C GLU A 388 7.36 -14.99 25.10
N SER A 389 7.08 -15.65 23.97
CA SER A 389 7.99 -15.67 22.82
C SER A 389 8.21 -14.27 22.21
N ILE A 390 7.16 -13.45 22.18
CA ILE A 390 7.27 -12.04 21.74
C ILE A 390 8.16 -11.24 22.68
N LYS A 391 8.01 -11.39 23.99
CA LYS A 391 8.89 -10.72 24.97
C LYS A 391 10.34 -11.15 24.80
N GLU A 392 10.59 -12.42 24.50
CA GLU A 392 11.93 -12.93 24.27
C GLU A 392 12.60 -12.27 23.05
N VAL A 393 11.94 -12.24 21.88
CA VAL A 393 12.50 -11.60 20.69
C VAL A 393 12.66 -10.09 20.86
N LEU A 394 11.80 -9.44 21.63
CA LEU A 394 11.93 -8.03 21.97
C LEU A 394 13.15 -7.78 22.86
N SER A 395 13.36 -8.64 23.87
CA SER A 395 14.53 -8.58 24.76
C SER A 395 15.83 -8.76 23.96
N PHE A 396 15.89 -9.82 23.15
CA PHE A 396 17.02 -10.11 22.27
C PHE A 396 17.36 -8.92 21.36
N THR A 397 16.36 -8.33 20.73
CA THR A 397 16.55 -7.22 19.81
C THR A 397 16.93 -5.93 20.54
N SER A 398 16.35 -5.68 21.72
CA SER A 398 16.68 -4.52 22.55
C SER A 398 18.12 -4.60 23.08
N ASP A 399 18.61 -5.78 23.37
CA ASP A 399 20.01 -6.00 23.74
C ASP A 399 20.97 -5.74 22.57
N ALA A 400 20.55 -6.07 21.33
CA ALA A 400 21.32 -5.78 20.13
C ALA A 400 21.30 -4.27 19.77
N PHE A 401 20.21 -3.58 20.04
CA PHE A 401 19.99 -2.16 19.72
C PHE A 401 19.48 -1.37 20.95
N PRO A 402 20.32 -1.11 21.94
CA PRO A 402 19.93 -0.40 23.16
C PRO A 402 19.33 0.98 22.85
N LYS A 403 18.19 1.30 23.47
CA LYS A 403 17.41 2.54 23.28
C LYS A 403 16.69 2.68 21.93
N TYR A 404 16.70 1.65 21.10
CA TYR A 404 15.89 1.61 19.90
C TYR A 404 14.49 1.05 20.25
N SER A 405 13.44 1.76 19.87
CA SER A 405 12.06 1.31 20.08
C SER A 405 11.60 0.47 18.88
N LEU A 406 11.19 -0.76 19.11
CA LEU A 406 10.59 -1.62 18.11
C LEU A 406 9.10 -1.30 18.03
N LEU A 407 8.58 -1.04 16.82
CA LEU A 407 7.24 -0.49 16.62
C LEU A 407 6.42 -1.24 15.55
N SER A 408 7.06 -2.06 14.70
CA SER A 408 6.43 -2.73 13.57
C SER A 408 6.53 -4.25 13.64
N TYR A 409 5.44 -4.91 13.27
CA TYR A 409 5.32 -6.36 13.20
C TYR A 409 4.81 -6.81 11.84
N VAL A 410 5.40 -7.87 11.32
CA VAL A 410 4.96 -8.59 10.14
C VAL A 410 4.71 -10.04 10.55
N PRO A 411 3.51 -10.59 10.38
CA PRO A 411 3.26 -11.98 10.74
C PRO A 411 3.95 -12.94 9.76
N PRO A 412 4.64 -14.00 10.27
CA PRO A 412 5.17 -15.06 9.43
C PRO A 412 4.11 -15.64 8.49
N SER A 413 4.47 -15.85 7.21
CA SER A 413 3.57 -16.30 6.15
C SER A 413 2.29 -15.48 5.99
N ASN A 414 2.28 -14.25 6.50
CA ASN A 414 1.08 -13.37 6.55
C ASN A 414 -0.10 -13.99 7.31
N VAL A 415 0.14 -14.82 8.30
CA VAL A 415 -0.91 -15.51 9.07
C VAL A 415 -0.89 -15.05 10.53
N LEU A 416 -2.03 -14.60 10.99
CA LEU A 416 -2.25 -14.11 12.36
C LEU A 416 -3.72 -14.32 12.73
N ASP A 417 -3.99 -15.01 13.83
CA ASP A 417 -5.33 -15.13 14.35
C ASP A 417 -5.62 -14.12 15.49
N GLU A 418 -6.85 -14.13 15.98
CA GLU A 418 -7.28 -13.23 17.07
C GLU A 418 -6.48 -13.47 18.37
N GLU A 419 -6.13 -14.72 18.69
CA GLU A 419 -5.32 -15.08 19.87
C GLU A 419 -3.87 -14.57 19.70
N GLY A 420 -3.30 -14.67 18.50
CA GLY A 420 -2.01 -14.10 18.17
C GLY A 420 -2.00 -12.58 18.31
N ARG A 421 -3.06 -11.92 17.85
CA ARG A 421 -3.21 -10.46 18.04
C ARG A 421 -3.31 -10.06 19.52
N LYS A 422 -4.02 -10.82 20.34
CA LYS A 422 -4.08 -10.61 21.80
C LYS A 422 -2.69 -10.80 22.44
N ALA A 423 -1.94 -11.80 21.99
CA ALA A 423 -0.59 -12.06 22.46
C ALA A 423 0.37 -10.89 22.13
N LEU A 424 0.34 -10.37 20.91
CA LEU A 424 1.11 -9.21 20.51
C LEU A 424 0.80 -8.01 21.42
N LYS A 425 -0.46 -7.70 21.64
CA LYS A 425 -0.86 -6.59 22.51
C LYS A 425 -0.41 -6.78 23.96
N LYS A 426 -0.46 -8.02 24.47
CA LYS A 426 -0.04 -8.37 25.83
C LYS A 426 1.48 -8.32 25.99
N GLY A 427 2.21 -8.84 25.02
CA GLY A 427 3.69 -8.95 25.05
C GLY A 427 4.41 -7.68 24.62
N TRP A 428 3.76 -6.82 23.85
CA TRP A 428 4.40 -5.68 23.19
C TRP A 428 3.55 -4.38 23.26
N PRO A 429 3.57 -3.65 24.37
CA PRO A 429 2.76 -2.44 24.56
C PRO A 429 3.01 -1.32 23.54
N ASN A 430 4.22 -1.24 23.00
CA ASN A 430 4.62 -0.22 22.03
C ASN A 430 4.34 -0.61 20.57
N LEU A 431 3.77 -1.78 20.30
CA LEU A 431 3.41 -2.17 18.95
C LEU A 431 2.52 -1.10 18.31
N THR A 432 2.97 -0.57 17.19
CA THR A 432 2.32 0.56 16.50
C THR A 432 1.64 0.10 15.23
N VAL A 433 2.31 -0.75 14.44
CA VAL A 433 1.84 -1.17 13.12
C VAL A 433 1.99 -2.68 12.91
N ILE A 434 0.96 -3.27 12.31
CA ILE A 434 1.00 -4.63 11.75
C ILE A 434 0.88 -4.52 10.23
N SER A 435 1.77 -5.22 9.51
CA SER A 435 1.78 -5.25 8.04
C SER A 435 1.67 -6.68 7.52
N SER A 436 0.52 -7.03 6.96
CA SER A 436 0.24 -8.32 6.32
C SER A 436 -0.20 -8.12 4.87
N LEU A 437 -1.18 -8.83 4.34
CA LEU A 437 -1.59 -8.75 2.96
C LEU A 437 -2.73 -7.73 2.72
N TYR A 438 -2.65 -7.01 1.59
CA TYR A 438 -3.75 -6.21 1.08
C TYR A 438 -4.70 -7.04 0.21
N GLY A 439 -4.16 -7.86 -0.67
CA GLY A 439 -4.91 -8.70 -1.60
C GLY A 439 -5.79 -9.72 -0.89
N GLU A 440 -6.82 -10.17 -1.57
CA GLU A 440 -7.68 -11.24 -1.09
C GLU A 440 -6.92 -12.58 -1.08
N ASP A 441 -7.21 -13.42 -0.12
CA ASP A 441 -6.67 -14.78 0.00
C ASP A 441 -7.79 -15.80 -0.19
N ALA A 442 -7.73 -16.54 -1.30
CA ALA A 442 -8.71 -17.57 -1.62
C ALA A 442 -8.75 -18.73 -0.61
N SER A 443 -7.65 -18.96 0.13
CA SER A 443 -7.59 -19.97 1.18
C SER A 443 -8.32 -19.54 2.45
N GLY A 444 -8.52 -18.23 2.65
CA GLY A 444 -9.06 -17.63 3.88
C GLY A 444 -8.18 -17.79 5.11
N MET A 445 -6.91 -18.18 4.95
CA MET A 445 -5.97 -18.40 6.06
C MET A 445 -5.10 -17.18 6.34
N ALA A 446 -4.83 -16.35 5.34
CA ALA A 446 -4.02 -15.16 5.51
C ALA A 446 -4.76 -14.06 6.29
N TYR A 447 -4.00 -13.29 7.02
CA TYR A 447 -4.46 -12.07 7.69
C TYR A 447 -4.56 -10.93 6.69
N VAL A 448 -5.71 -10.83 6.02
CA VAL A 448 -5.99 -9.77 5.03
C VAL A 448 -6.41 -8.49 5.76
N GLN A 449 -5.78 -7.39 5.39
CA GLN A 449 -5.93 -6.10 6.07
C GLN A 449 -6.53 -5.02 5.17
N GLU A 450 -7.14 -4.02 5.80
CA GLU A 450 -7.43 -2.70 5.24
C GLU A 450 -6.43 -1.67 5.78
N TYR A 451 -6.28 -0.52 5.11
CA TYR A 451 -5.51 0.61 5.63
C TYR A 451 -6.36 1.35 6.66
N GLU A 452 -6.15 1.10 7.94
CA GLU A 452 -6.99 1.66 9.01
C GLU A 452 -6.29 1.73 10.37
N ILE A 453 -6.87 2.45 11.30
CA ILE A 453 -6.56 2.37 12.72
C ILE A 453 -7.57 1.41 13.33
N ALA A 454 -7.11 0.25 13.77
CA ALA A 454 -7.97 -0.75 14.37
C ALA A 454 -8.52 -0.29 15.73
N LYS A 455 -9.60 -0.93 16.20
CA LYS A 455 -10.27 -0.58 17.47
C LYS A 455 -9.35 -0.64 18.69
N ASP A 456 -8.30 -1.45 18.64
CA ASP A 456 -7.31 -1.59 19.71
C ASP A 456 -6.17 -0.57 19.63
N GLY A 457 -6.19 0.32 18.64
CA GLY A 457 -5.21 1.37 18.40
C GLY A 457 -3.97 0.94 17.61
N ILE A 458 -3.89 -0.31 17.18
CA ILE A 458 -2.84 -0.77 16.26
C ILE A 458 -3.20 -0.31 14.85
N ILE A 459 -2.23 0.18 14.10
CA ILE A 459 -2.41 0.64 12.73
C ILE A 459 -2.20 -0.54 11.79
N GLU A 460 -3.16 -0.77 10.90
CA GLU A 460 -3.11 -1.78 9.85
C GLU A 460 -2.50 -1.15 8.59
N MET A 461 -1.35 -1.65 8.16
CA MET A 461 -0.60 -1.11 7.01
C MET A 461 -0.21 -2.25 6.06
N PRO A 462 -1.17 -2.78 5.27
CA PRO A 462 -0.93 -3.96 4.46
C PRO A 462 0.11 -3.78 3.36
N ARG A 463 0.67 -4.91 2.92
CA ARG A 463 1.62 -5.02 1.83
C ARG A 463 0.91 -5.47 0.57
N VAL A 464 1.27 -4.89 -0.58
CA VAL A 464 0.53 -5.07 -1.85
C VAL A 464 1.20 -6.10 -2.74
N THR A 465 2.53 -6.07 -2.87
CA THR A 465 3.30 -6.93 -3.77
C THR A 465 4.57 -7.47 -3.12
N SER A 466 5.22 -8.46 -3.77
CA SER A 466 6.40 -9.14 -3.22
C SER A 466 7.40 -9.56 -4.31
N GLY A 467 8.61 -9.93 -3.88
CA GLY A 467 9.61 -10.57 -4.74
C GLY A 467 10.50 -9.62 -5.54
N TYR A 468 11.48 -10.19 -6.22
CA TYR A 468 12.47 -9.42 -6.99
C TYR A 468 12.08 -9.21 -8.44
N MET A 469 11.26 -10.09 -8.99
CA MET A 469 10.83 -10.03 -10.39
C MET A 469 9.42 -9.46 -10.44
N GLU A 470 9.17 -8.55 -11.36
CA GLU A 470 7.84 -8.00 -11.60
C GLU A 470 7.08 -8.89 -12.59
N ASP A 471 5.78 -9.08 -12.32
CA ASP A 471 4.83 -9.63 -13.27
C ASP A 471 3.66 -8.66 -13.51
N SER A 472 2.79 -9.02 -14.43
CA SER A 472 1.65 -8.17 -14.83
C SER A 472 0.66 -7.94 -13.69
N PHE A 473 0.44 -8.94 -12.83
CA PHE A 473 -0.44 -8.83 -11.68
C PHE A 473 0.11 -7.83 -10.66
N GLU A 474 1.40 -7.94 -10.33
CA GLU A 474 2.05 -7.02 -9.39
C GLU A 474 2.02 -5.59 -9.90
N HIS A 475 2.35 -5.37 -11.20
CA HIS A 475 2.28 -4.04 -11.79
C HIS A 475 0.86 -3.45 -11.70
N TRP A 476 -0.17 -4.25 -12.02
CA TRP A 476 -1.56 -3.83 -11.91
C TRP A 476 -1.96 -3.50 -10.47
N ALA A 477 -1.59 -4.35 -9.51
CA ALA A 477 -1.85 -4.15 -8.09
C ALA A 477 -1.20 -2.85 -7.57
N GLU A 478 0.06 -2.61 -7.92
CA GLU A 478 0.80 -1.40 -7.57
C GLU A 478 0.14 -0.14 -8.15
N ALA A 479 -0.23 -0.15 -9.43
CA ALA A 479 -0.90 0.96 -10.10
C ALA A 479 -2.26 1.30 -9.45
N ASN A 480 -3.00 0.27 -9.05
CA ASN A 480 -4.25 0.42 -8.30
C ASN A 480 -4.02 1.05 -6.91
N ALA A 481 -3.07 0.53 -6.14
CA ALA A 481 -2.76 1.06 -4.81
C ALA A 481 -2.25 2.52 -4.89
N MET A 482 -1.43 2.83 -5.89
CA MET A 482 -0.94 4.19 -6.14
C MET A 482 -2.07 5.15 -6.52
N THR A 483 -3.04 4.71 -7.33
CA THR A 483 -4.16 5.57 -7.74
C THR A 483 -5.18 5.78 -6.63
N GLY A 484 -5.57 4.71 -5.93
CA GLY A 484 -6.61 4.79 -4.91
C GLY A 484 -6.14 5.36 -3.56
N LEU A 485 -4.89 5.10 -3.20
CA LEU A 485 -4.36 5.36 -1.86
C LEU A 485 -3.04 6.16 -1.86
N GLY A 486 -2.35 6.25 -2.99
CA GLY A 486 -1.00 6.81 -3.04
C GLY A 486 0.03 5.99 -2.24
N VAL A 487 -0.13 4.67 -2.21
CA VAL A 487 0.74 3.76 -1.47
C VAL A 487 1.43 2.79 -2.41
N TYR A 488 2.74 2.71 -2.27
CA TYR A 488 3.55 1.62 -2.79
C TYR A 488 4.09 0.82 -1.61
N SER A 489 3.71 -0.44 -1.48
CA SER A 489 4.09 -1.31 -0.36
C SER A 489 4.50 -2.69 -0.88
N HIS A 490 5.78 -3.03 -0.70
CA HIS A 490 6.41 -4.18 -1.33
C HIS A 490 7.36 -4.89 -0.35
N PHE A 491 7.52 -6.20 -0.47
CA PHE A 491 8.45 -6.96 0.36
C PHE A 491 9.28 -7.98 -0.43
N VAL A 492 10.45 -8.28 0.10
CA VAL A 492 11.37 -9.31 -0.43
C VAL A 492 11.95 -10.12 0.73
N HIS A 493 12.45 -11.32 0.43
CA HIS A 493 13.20 -12.12 1.39
C HIS A 493 14.66 -12.29 0.95
N PRO A 494 15.61 -12.34 1.89
CA PRO A 494 17.01 -12.64 1.58
C PRO A 494 17.17 -14.01 0.91
N ASP A 495 16.38 -14.99 1.31
CA ASP A 495 16.46 -16.38 0.87
C ASP A 495 15.64 -16.67 -0.42
N ASP A 496 14.99 -15.69 -1.02
CA ASP A 496 14.32 -15.87 -2.32
C ASP A 496 15.27 -16.44 -3.39
N VAL A 497 16.53 -16.01 -3.36
CA VAL A 497 17.57 -16.52 -4.27
C VAL A 497 17.85 -18.01 -4.09
N LEU A 498 17.57 -18.56 -2.91
CA LEU A 498 17.77 -19.98 -2.59
C LEU A 498 16.55 -20.85 -2.96
N SER A 499 15.38 -20.23 -3.12
CA SER A 499 14.14 -20.91 -3.45
C SER A 499 13.93 -20.96 -4.96
N SER A 500 13.91 -22.16 -5.56
CA SER A 500 13.64 -22.34 -7.00
C SER A 500 12.27 -21.81 -7.43
N ALA A 501 11.28 -21.88 -6.55
CA ALA A 501 9.93 -21.36 -6.80
C ALA A 501 9.91 -19.83 -6.82
N ARG A 502 10.49 -19.17 -5.79
CA ARG A 502 10.48 -17.70 -5.65
C ARG A 502 11.47 -17.03 -6.61
N SER A 503 12.65 -17.64 -6.83
CA SER A 503 13.62 -17.13 -7.81
C SER A 503 13.27 -17.48 -9.27
N LYS A 504 12.28 -18.34 -9.51
CA LYS A 504 12.00 -18.92 -10.85
C LYS A 504 13.29 -19.51 -11.49
N ASN A 505 14.15 -20.10 -10.66
CA ASN A 505 15.49 -20.61 -11.03
C ASN A 505 16.43 -19.57 -11.64
N GLN A 506 16.21 -18.29 -11.35
CA GLN A 506 17.09 -17.21 -11.80
C GLN A 506 18.29 -17.04 -10.85
N THR A 507 19.37 -16.46 -11.38
CA THR A 507 20.54 -16.07 -10.60
C THR A 507 20.28 -14.77 -9.82
N TRP A 508 21.13 -14.47 -8.82
CA TRP A 508 21.02 -13.22 -8.09
C TRP A 508 21.13 -11.99 -9.02
N GLU A 509 22.04 -12.01 -10.00
CA GLU A 509 22.14 -10.90 -10.97
C GLU A 509 20.81 -10.63 -11.67
N LYS A 510 20.09 -11.69 -12.07
CA LYS A 510 18.80 -11.54 -12.74
C LYS A 510 17.70 -11.06 -11.80
N LEU A 511 17.69 -11.57 -10.57
CA LEU A 511 16.77 -11.09 -9.53
C LEU A 511 17.04 -9.61 -9.21
N TYR A 512 18.30 -9.24 -9.05
CA TYR A 512 18.70 -7.86 -8.79
C TYR A 512 18.42 -6.92 -9.97
N GLU A 513 18.63 -7.37 -11.22
CA GLU A 513 18.21 -6.66 -12.43
C GLU A 513 16.71 -6.39 -12.41
N GLY A 514 15.88 -7.42 -12.20
CA GLY A 514 14.42 -7.30 -12.09
C GLY A 514 14.00 -6.32 -11.00
N PHE A 515 14.59 -6.44 -9.81
CA PHE A 515 14.33 -5.53 -8.70
C PHE A 515 14.70 -4.07 -9.02
N THR A 516 15.86 -3.85 -9.63
CA THR A 516 16.29 -2.49 -10.00
C THR A 516 15.48 -1.91 -11.15
N ASP A 517 14.97 -2.72 -12.08
CA ASP A 517 14.06 -2.28 -13.13
C ASP A 517 12.70 -1.88 -12.57
N LYS A 518 12.13 -2.65 -11.63
CA LYS A 518 10.94 -2.27 -10.83
C LYS A 518 11.15 -0.92 -10.15
N LEU A 519 12.25 -0.73 -9.43
CA LEU A 519 12.58 0.53 -8.77
C LEU A 519 12.78 1.70 -9.74
N LYS A 520 13.34 1.45 -10.92
CA LYS A 520 13.50 2.45 -11.97
C LYS A 520 12.16 2.87 -12.56
N ARG A 521 11.26 1.92 -12.83
CA ARG A 521 9.89 2.18 -13.27
C ARG A 521 9.17 3.02 -12.22
N LEU A 522 9.17 2.60 -10.96
CA LEU A 522 8.55 3.32 -9.85
C LEU A 522 9.04 4.78 -9.75
N LYS A 523 10.36 4.98 -9.82
CA LYS A 523 10.95 6.33 -9.79
C LYS A 523 10.57 7.19 -11.01
N LYS A 524 10.36 6.56 -12.17
CA LYS A 524 9.96 7.25 -13.40
C LYS A 524 8.46 7.62 -13.37
N THR A 525 7.60 6.67 -12.99
CA THR A 525 6.15 6.83 -13.03
C THR A 525 5.63 7.64 -11.85
N TYR A 526 6.18 7.41 -10.64
CA TYR A 526 5.74 8.05 -9.40
C TYR A 526 6.88 8.77 -8.67
N PRO A 527 7.57 9.76 -9.32
CA PRO A 527 8.72 10.44 -8.71
C PRO A 527 8.37 11.23 -7.45
N TRP A 528 7.10 11.48 -7.23
CA TRP A 528 6.53 12.26 -6.13
C TRP A 528 6.28 11.46 -4.85
N VAL A 529 6.29 10.11 -4.92
CA VAL A 529 6.01 9.29 -3.76
C VAL A 529 7.16 9.31 -2.75
N ARG A 530 6.85 9.52 -1.47
CA ARG A 530 7.82 9.71 -0.39
C ARG A 530 8.38 8.37 0.11
N PRO A 531 9.71 8.21 0.23
CA PRO A 531 10.32 7.02 0.84
C PRO A 531 10.09 7.05 2.36
N MET A 532 9.44 6.03 2.89
CA MET A 532 9.09 5.93 4.31
C MET A 532 9.35 4.52 4.83
N THR A 533 9.61 4.39 6.13
CA THR A 533 9.53 3.11 6.83
C THR A 533 8.08 2.76 7.14
N SER A 534 7.81 1.53 7.56
CA SER A 534 6.46 1.08 7.90
C SER A 534 5.82 1.95 8.99
N THR A 535 6.56 2.21 10.08
CA THR A 535 6.03 3.04 11.19
C THR A 535 5.85 4.51 10.79
N GLU A 536 6.79 5.10 10.04
CA GLU A 536 6.63 6.47 9.52
C GLU A 536 5.36 6.58 8.67
N ALA A 537 5.16 5.65 7.73
CA ALA A 537 4.01 5.63 6.84
C ALA A 537 2.69 5.39 7.59
N ALA A 538 2.70 4.46 8.57
CA ALA A 538 1.52 4.17 9.38
C ALA A 538 1.06 5.38 10.20
N LEU A 539 1.99 6.10 10.81
CA LEU A 539 1.66 7.30 11.59
C LEU A 539 1.14 8.44 10.70
N ASP A 540 1.78 8.68 9.54
CA ASP A 540 1.30 9.66 8.56
C ASP A 540 -0.09 9.30 8.03
N MET A 541 -0.32 8.03 7.69
CA MET A 541 -1.63 7.52 7.30
C MET A 541 -2.66 7.73 8.42
N GLY A 542 -2.29 7.47 9.67
CA GLY A 542 -3.16 7.70 10.82
C GLY A 542 -3.58 9.16 10.95
N VAL A 543 -2.66 10.10 10.70
CA VAL A 543 -3.00 11.54 10.64
C VAL A 543 -3.96 11.83 9.48
N ALA A 544 -3.73 11.28 8.30
CA ALA A 544 -4.61 11.47 7.15
C ALA A 544 -6.02 10.90 7.38
N LEU A 545 -6.12 9.70 7.97
CA LEU A 545 -7.41 9.06 8.29
C LEU A 545 -8.21 9.80 9.38
N THR A 546 -7.53 10.51 10.28
CA THR A 546 -8.17 11.27 11.37
C THR A 546 -8.42 12.74 11.04
N SER A 547 -7.85 13.23 9.96
CA SER A 547 -8.11 14.54 9.39
C SER A 547 -9.27 14.44 8.39
N GLN A 548 -10.05 15.50 8.26
CA GLN A 548 -11.19 15.51 7.34
C GLN A 548 -11.21 16.78 6.50
N LEU A 549 -11.22 16.62 5.19
CA LEU A 549 -11.28 17.71 4.23
C LEU A 549 -12.73 18.06 3.90
N THR A 550 -13.07 19.33 4.05
CA THR A 550 -14.28 19.94 3.49
C THR A 550 -13.88 20.84 2.33
N VAL A 551 -14.51 20.68 1.17
CA VAL A 551 -14.18 21.42 -0.05
C VAL A 551 -15.36 22.30 -0.47
N THR A 552 -15.06 23.54 -0.82
CA THR A 552 -15.98 24.44 -1.52
C THR A 552 -15.40 24.72 -2.89
N GLU A 553 -16.12 24.35 -3.93
CA GLU A 553 -15.70 24.49 -5.32
C GLU A 553 -16.55 25.54 -6.06
N THR A 554 -15.87 26.37 -6.82
CA THR A 554 -16.46 27.26 -7.80
C THR A 554 -15.79 27.04 -9.15
N ASP A 555 -16.30 27.63 -10.22
CA ASP A 555 -15.70 27.49 -11.55
C ASP A 555 -14.21 27.84 -11.59
N ASN A 556 -13.74 28.76 -10.76
CA ASN A 556 -12.40 29.30 -10.83
C ASN A 556 -11.56 29.05 -9.56
N ARG A 557 -12.09 28.30 -8.58
CA ARG A 557 -11.43 28.19 -7.28
C ARG A 557 -11.84 26.95 -6.50
N ILE A 558 -10.88 26.35 -5.84
CA ILE A 558 -11.05 25.30 -4.83
C ILE A 558 -10.61 25.89 -3.49
N GLU A 559 -11.47 25.87 -2.50
CA GLU A 559 -11.18 26.21 -1.11
C GLU A 559 -11.33 24.97 -0.25
N GLY A 560 -10.28 24.59 0.48
CA GLY A 560 -10.29 23.47 1.39
C GLY A 560 -10.14 23.90 2.84
N GLU A 561 -10.92 23.29 3.73
CA GLU A 561 -10.78 23.37 5.16
C GLU A 561 -10.62 21.99 5.77
N ILE A 562 -9.54 21.78 6.55
CA ILE A 562 -9.18 20.50 7.13
C ILE A 562 -9.41 20.54 8.64
N SER A 563 -10.33 19.73 9.12
CA SER A 563 -10.49 19.49 10.55
C SER A 563 -9.37 18.56 11.05
N ASN A 564 -8.97 18.73 12.32
CA ASN A 564 -7.90 17.93 12.95
C ASN A 564 -6.56 17.97 12.20
N TYR A 565 -6.25 19.05 11.49
CA TYR A 565 -4.98 19.26 10.83
C TYR A 565 -3.81 19.23 11.84
N ARG A 566 -2.77 18.41 11.57
CA ARG A 566 -1.61 18.24 12.45
C ARG A 566 -0.26 18.34 11.75
N SER A 567 -0.20 17.85 10.52
CA SER A 567 1.00 17.85 9.68
C SER A 567 0.60 18.00 8.22
N ASN A 568 1.57 18.09 7.33
CA ASN A 568 1.32 18.14 5.90
C ASN A 568 0.47 16.95 5.44
N LEU A 569 -0.54 17.23 4.63
CA LEU A 569 -1.45 16.24 4.05
C LEU A 569 -1.35 16.29 2.53
N TYR A 570 -1.63 15.16 1.90
CA TYR A 570 -1.48 14.98 0.47
C TYR A 570 -2.80 14.59 -0.18
N TYR A 571 -3.07 15.21 -1.32
CA TYR A 571 -4.29 14.96 -2.09
C TYR A 571 -3.95 14.79 -3.55
N VAL A 572 -4.76 14.01 -4.26
CA VAL A 572 -4.83 14.02 -5.72
C VAL A 572 -5.94 14.97 -6.13
N LEU A 573 -5.63 15.89 -7.06
CA LEU A 573 -6.61 16.72 -7.74
C LEU A 573 -6.65 16.32 -9.22
N ARG A 574 -7.84 15.95 -9.70
CA ARG A 574 -8.17 15.84 -11.13
C ARG A 574 -8.81 17.14 -11.60
N SER A 575 -8.27 17.73 -12.64
CA SER A 575 -8.85 18.93 -13.25
C SER A 575 -8.26 19.16 -14.64
N ASP A 576 -9.11 19.50 -15.60
CA ASP A 576 -8.67 19.91 -16.94
C ASP A 576 -8.29 21.41 -16.99
N LYS A 577 -8.53 22.15 -15.90
CA LYS A 577 -8.20 23.58 -15.78
C LYS A 577 -6.74 23.79 -15.41
N LYS A 578 -6.19 24.91 -15.81
CA LYS A 578 -4.82 25.31 -15.41
C LYS A 578 -4.82 25.69 -13.92
N ILE A 579 -3.77 25.30 -13.24
CA ILE A 579 -3.54 25.68 -11.84
C ILE A 579 -2.98 27.11 -11.82
N GLY A 580 -3.67 27.98 -11.08
CA GLY A 580 -3.29 29.37 -10.86
C GLY A 580 -2.57 29.57 -9.52
N LYS A 581 -2.92 30.64 -8.80
CA LYS A 581 -2.35 30.99 -7.49
C LYS A 581 -2.72 29.94 -6.44
N GLN A 582 -1.76 29.63 -5.58
CA GLN A 582 -1.90 28.66 -4.49
C GLN A 582 -1.63 29.36 -3.15
N VAL A 583 -2.43 29.06 -2.14
CA VAL A 583 -2.30 29.59 -0.79
C VAL A 583 -2.31 28.45 0.20
N ASN A 584 -1.30 28.34 1.06
CA ASN A 584 -1.11 27.29 2.06
C ASN A 584 -1.03 25.87 1.51
N CYS A 585 -0.74 25.74 0.23
CA CYS A 585 -0.48 24.44 -0.45
C CYS A 585 0.50 24.61 -1.59
N SER A 586 1.05 23.50 -2.08
CA SER A 586 1.72 23.41 -3.37
C SER A 586 1.00 22.42 -4.26
N VAL A 587 0.97 22.70 -5.55
CA VAL A 587 0.30 21.86 -6.55
C VAL A 587 1.29 21.51 -7.63
N GLN A 588 1.64 20.22 -7.72
CA GLN A 588 2.57 19.67 -8.69
C GLN A 588 1.83 18.83 -9.72
N LYS A 589 2.03 19.09 -11.01
CA LYS A 589 1.50 18.21 -12.05
C LYS A 589 2.21 16.86 -12.02
N ILE A 590 1.45 15.77 -11.91
CA ILE A 590 1.96 14.38 -11.86
C ILE A 590 1.52 13.54 -13.06
N ASP A 591 0.47 13.94 -13.77
CA ASP A 591 -0.01 13.30 -15.00
C ASP A 591 -0.83 14.32 -15.84
N ALA A 592 -1.47 13.89 -16.92
CA ALA A 592 -2.14 14.75 -17.92
C ALA A 592 -3.05 15.82 -17.29
N ASN A 593 -4.05 15.42 -16.54
CA ASN A 593 -4.99 16.28 -15.81
C ASN A 593 -4.98 15.97 -14.30
N THR A 594 -3.84 15.51 -13.78
CA THR A 594 -3.68 15.05 -12.41
C THR A 594 -2.57 15.80 -11.71
N PHE A 595 -2.87 16.25 -10.51
CA PHE A 595 -1.97 17.05 -9.70
C PHE A 595 -1.85 16.46 -8.29
N LEU A 596 -0.64 16.44 -7.75
CA LEU A 596 -0.40 16.23 -6.33
C LEU A 596 -0.55 17.57 -5.62
N VAL A 597 -1.40 17.62 -4.62
CA VAL A 597 -1.57 18.78 -3.74
C VAL A 597 -1.00 18.45 -2.38
N GLU A 598 0.04 19.19 -1.96
CA GLU A 598 0.58 19.14 -0.61
C GLU A 598 0.06 20.35 0.17
N VAL A 599 -0.59 20.11 1.30
CA VAL A 599 -1.24 21.16 2.11
C VAL A 599 -0.46 21.37 3.40
N TYR A 600 -0.15 22.64 3.70
CA TYR A 600 0.69 23.06 4.82
C TYR A 600 -0.07 23.72 5.98
N ASN A 601 -1.39 23.85 5.87
CA ASN A 601 -2.24 24.51 6.88
C ASN A 601 -3.66 23.92 6.85
N SER A 602 -4.41 24.14 7.90
CA SER A 602 -5.82 23.72 7.99
C SER A 602 -6.74 24.36 6.94
N LYS A 603 -6.35 25.47 6.31
CA LYS A 603 -7.09 26.11 5.22
C LYS A 603 -6.15 26.37 4.05
N PHE A 604 -6.63 26.02 2.85
CA PHE A 604 -5.88 26.23 1.62
C PHE A 604 -6.79 26.69 0.48
N THR A 605 -6.17 27.27 -0.53
CA THR A 605 -6.88 27.71 -1.73
C THR A 605 -6.07 27.42 -2.98
N ILE A 606 -6.75 26.99 -4.04
CA ILE A 606 -6.19 26.79 -5.38
C ILE A 606 -7.05 27.58 -6.37
N GLU A 607 -6.48 28.55 -7.05
CA GLU A 607 -7.14 29.23 -8.16
C GLU A 607 -7.04 28.37 -9.43
N LEU A 608 -8.11 28.31 -10.19
CA LEU A 608 -8.20 27.57 -11.44
C LEU A 608 -8.39 28.57 -12.59
N GLY A 609 -7.52 28.48 -13.60
CA GLY A 609 -7.62 29.30 -14.82
C GLY A 609 -8.40 28.60 -15.93
N GLY A 610 -9.13 29.38 -16.72
CA GLY A 610 -9.77 28.89 -17.94
C GLY A 610 -8.78 28.63 -19.07
#